data_f7863cddcefe8e35d54c8c2519e40972
#
_entry.id   f7863cddcefe8e35d54c8c2519e40972
#
_cell.length_a   1.000
_cell.length_b   1.000
_cell.length_c   1.000
_cell.angle_alpha   90.00
_cell.angle_beta   90.00
_cell.angle_gamma   90.00
#
_symmetry.space_group_name_H-M   'P 1'
#
loop_
_entity.id
_entity.type
_entity.pdbx_description
1 polymer ?
#
loop_
_entity_poly.entity_id
_entity_poly.type
_entity_poly.pdbx_seq_one_letter_code
_entity_poly.pdbx_strand_id
1 'polypeptide(L)'
;IREGATDYLEVDVVRRKVESPTVNQKMLDGGIGYIQITEFDTVTLDQFTEALAVCRGSGMKGLILDLRGNPGGNLNTVCDIAREILPKGLIVYTEDKDGKRSEYTCDGTKEMKEPLVVLVDSGSASASEILAGAVKDYGIGTLVGTTTFGKGIVQRIISLSDGSAVK
;
A
#
# COMPACT_ATOMS: atom_id res chain seq x y z
N ILE A 1 -17.74 19.04 27.79
CA ILE A 1 -17.10 19.84 28.86
C ILE A 1 -15.64 19.41 28.87
N ARG A 2 -14.71 20.34 28.82
CA ARG A 2 -13.29 20.05 29.01
C ARG A 2 -12.95 20.12 30.50
N GLU A 3 -11.95 19.34 30.91
CA GLU A 3 -11.47 19.35 32.30
C GLU A 3 -11.10 20.80 32.73
N GLY A 4 -11.69 21.30 33.82
CA GLY A 4 -11.53 22.65 34.33
C GLY A 4 -12.45 23.71 33.71
N ALA A 5 -13.35 23.38 32.79
CA ALA A 5 -14.35 24.30 32.25
C ALA A 5 -15.70 24.16 32.97
N THR A 6 -16.35 25.30 33.26
CA THR A 6 -17.67 25.35 33.88
C THR A 6 -18.80 25.37 32.84
N ASP A 7 -18.49 25.73 31.59
CA ASP A 7 -19.48 25.89 30.54
C ASP A 7 -19.30 24.88 29.41
N TYR A 8 -20.37 24.63 28.64
CA TYR A 8 -20.38 23.83 27.42
C TYR A 8 -19.65 24.60 26.31
N LEU A 9 -18.81 23.90 25.58
CA LEU A 9 -18.26 24.37 24.32
C LEU A 9 -19.22 23.93 23.19
N GLU A 10 -19.87 24.86 22.55
CA GLU A 10 -20.63 24.61 21.33
C GLU A 10 -19.67 24.72 20.12
N VAL A 11 -19.69 23.75 19.24
CA VAL A 11 -18.88 23.73 18.04
C VAL A 11 -19.73 23.31 16.87
N ASP A 12 -19.76 24.16 15.85
CA ASP A 12 -20.41 23.83 14.58
C ASP A 12 -19.55 22.81 13.83
N VAL A 13 -20.14 21.65 13.53
CA VAL A 13 -19.48 20.59 12.77
C VAL A 13 -20.13 20.46 11.40
N VAL A 14 -19.39 20.81 10.37
CA VAL A 14 -19.82 20.62 8.97
C VAL A 14 -19.46 19.21 8.53
N ARG A 15 -20.46 18.42 8.19
CA ARG A 15 -20.26 17.06 7.68
C ARG A 15 -19.70 17.12 6.26
N ARG A 16 -18.50 16.55 6.06
CA ARG A 16 -17.85 16.44 4.75
C ARG A 16 -17.11 15.11 4.63
N LYS A 17 -16.84 14.68 3.38
CA LYS A 17 -15.94 13.56 3.13
C LYS A 17 -14.54 13.94 3.64
N VAL A 18 -13.98 13.11 4.50
CA VAL A 18 -12.60 13.22 4.99
C VAL A 18 -11.84 12.02 4.44
N GLU A 19 -10.75 12.28 3.74
CA GLU A 19 -9.84 11.23 3.30
C GLU A 19 -8.82 10.99 4.40
N SER A 20 -8.75 9.74 4.87
CA SER A 20 -7.74 9.34 5.85
C SER A 20 -6.42 9.11 5.12
N PRO A 21 -5.30 9.64 5.60
CA PRO A 21 -4.00 9.35 5.03
C PRO A 21 -3.65 7.86 5.27
N THR A 22 -3.31 7.17 4.19
CA THR A 22 -2.83 5.78 4.21
C THR A 22 -1.32 5.70 3.98
N VAL A 23 -0.68 6.81 3.64
CA VAL A 23 0.76 6.92 3.38
C VAL A 23 1.37 7.98 4.29
N ASN A 24 2.45 7.62 4.97
CA ASN A 24 3.30 8.53 5.72
C ASN A 24 4.69 8.53 5.11
N GLN A 25 5.34 9.68 5.03
CA GLN A 25 6.68 9.79 4.46
C GLN A 25 7.59 10.68 5.29
N LYS A 26 8.88 10.42 5.25
CA LYS A 26 9.94 11.28 5.79
C LYS A 26 11.27 10.97 5.13
N MET A 27 12.19 11.94 5.18
CA MET A 27 13.59 11.68 4.88
C MET A 27 14.33 11.34 6.17
N LEU A 28 15.15 10.30 6.10
CA LEU A 28 16.08 9.91 7.16
C LEU A 28 17.49 10.42 6.82
N ASP A 29 18.39 10.37 7.80
CA ASP A 29 19.80 10.72 7.60
C ASP A 29 20.44 9.87 6.50
N GLY A 30 21.42 10.42 5.82
CA GLY A 30 22.10 9.75 4.72
C GLY A 30 21.36 9.80 3.38
N GLY A 31 20.22 10.49 3.30
CA GLY A 31 19.42 10.59 2.08
C GLY A 31 18.53 9.36 1.86
N ILE A 32 18.06 8.73 2.91
CA ILE A 32 17.16 7.59 2.83
C ILE A 32 15.71 8.07 2.92
N GLY A 33 14.93 7.82 1.87
CA GLY A 33 13.47 7.99 1.91
C GLY A 33 12.84 6.88 2.76
N TYR A 34 11.86 7.25 3.58
CA TYR A 34 11.03 6.31 4.33
C TYR A 34 9.58 6.58 3.97
N ILE A 35 8.91 5.56 3.44
CA ILE A 35 7.49 5.62 3.10
C ILE A 35 6.80 4.45 3.79
N GLN A 36 5.80 4.74 4.62
CA GLN A 36 4.94 3.74 5.24
C GLN A 36 3.59 3.73 4.54
N ILE A 37 3.11 2.55 4.17
CA ILE A 37 1.74 2.33 3.69
C ILE A 37 1.00 1.54 4.77
N THR A 38 -0.08 2.11 5.31
CA THR A 38 -0.85 1.48 6.39
C THR A 38 -1.96 0.56 5.87
N GLU A 39 -2.49 0.84 4.68
CA GLU A 39 -3.44 0.00 3.95
C GLU A 39 -3.47 0.39 2.46
N PHE A 40 -4.05 -0.46 1.61
CA PHE A 40 -4.22 -0.19 0.18
C PHE A 40 -5.67 0.21 -0.12
N ASP A 41 -5.97 1.51 -0.02
CA ASP A 41 -7.26 2.10 -0.38
C ASP A 41 -7.15 2.88 -1.71
N THR A 42 -8.25 3.40 -2.20
CA THR A 42 -8.35 4.14 -3.47
C THR A 42 -7.47 5.39 -3.52
N VAL A 43 -7.20 6.00 -2.38
CA VAL A 43 -6.35 7.21 -2.26
C VAL A 43 -4.85 6.89 -2.15
N THR A 44 -4.49 5.64 -1.88
CA THR A 44 -3.11 5.25 -1.54
C THR A 44 -2.15 5.45 -2.70
N LEU A 45 -2.58 5.22 -3.95
CA LEU A 45 -1.72 5.40 -5.12
C LEU A 45 -1.27 6.85 -5.25
N ASP A 46 -2.19 7.80 -5.19
CA ASP A 46 -1.88 9.24 -5.33
C ASP A 46 -0.97 9.70 -4.20
N GLN A 47 -1.27 9.28 -2.95
CA GLN A 47 -0.44 9.59 -1.79
C GLN A 47 0.96 8.97 -1.88
N PHE A 48 1.08 7.74 -2.40
CA PHE A 48 2.37 7.08 -2.59
C PHE A 48 3.22 7.76 -3.67
N THR A 49 2.62 8.10 -4.80
CA THR A 49 3.33 8.78 -5.90
C THR A 49 3.80 10.16 -5.48
N GLU A 50 3.00 10.91 -4.74
CA GLU A 50 3.38 12.19 -4.15
C GLU A 50 4.54 12.02 -3.15
N ALA A 51 4.43 11.07 -2.22
CA ALA A 51 5.47 10.77 -1.24
C ALA A 51 6.80 10.40 -1.90
N LEU A 52 6.76 9.56 -2.94
CA LEU A 52 7.94 9.17 -3.70
C LEU A 52 8.57 10.36 -4.44
N ALA A 53 7.74 11.22 -5.04
CA ALA A 53 8.21 12.43 -5.69
C ALA A 53 8.87 13.41 -4.72
N VAL A 54 8.30 13.58 -3.51
CA VAL A 54 8.88 14.42 -2.44
C VAL A 54 10.23 13.85 -1.98
N CYS A 55 10.33 12.54 -1.76
CA CYS A 55 11.59 11.90 -1.38
C CYS A 55 12.66 12.07 -2.47
N ARG A 56 12.32 11.84 -3.73
CA ARG A 56 13.24 12.04 -4.87
C ARG A 56 13.66 13.50 -5.02
N GLY A 57 12.71 14.44 -4.91
CA GLY A 57 12.99 15.88 -4.92
C GLY A 57 13.92 16.35 -3.78
N SER A 58 13.93 15.60 -2.66
CA SER A 58 14.81 15.83 -1.52
C SER A 58 16.18 15.13 -1.64
N GLY A 59 16.49 14.55 -2.80
CA GLY A 59 17.78 13.90 -3.06
C GLY A 59 17.89 12.47 -2.48
N MET A 60 16.79 11.73 -2.52
CA MET A 60 16.74 10.33 -2.07
C MET A 60 17.78 9.47 -2.80
N LYS A 61 18.54 8.67 -2.01
CA LYS A 61 19.56 7.73 -2.48
C LYS A 61 19.15 6.26 -2.31
N GLY A 62 18.09 6.01 -1.56
CA GLY A 62 17.50 4.70 -1.31
C GLY A 62 16.18 4.83 -0.58
N LEU A 63 15.33 3.82 -0.68
CA LEU A 63 13.97 3.81 -0.10
C LEU A 63 13.81 2.68 0.90
N ILE A 64 13.23 3.00 2.05
CA ILE A 64 12.62 2.04 2.96
C ILE A 64 11.11 2.14 2.77
N LEU A 65 10.49 1.06 2.29
CA LEU A 65 9.05 0.91 2.18
C LEU A 65 8.55 0.06 3.35
N ASP A 66 7.76 0.66 4.24
CA ASP A 66 7.28 -0.01 5.45
C ASP A 66 5.84 -0.50 5.27
N LEU A 67 5.69 -1.82 5.26
CA LEU A 67 4.41 -2.53 5.17
C LEU A 67 4.06 -3.25 6.48
N ARG A 68 4.78 -3.00 7.57
CA ARG A 68 4.49 -3.63 8.86
C ARG A 68 3.11 -3.21 9.38
N GLY A 69 2.35 -4.18 9.87
CA GLY A 69 0.99 -3.97 10.34
C GLY A 69 -0.04 -3.65 9.25
N ASN A 70 0.33 -3.67 7.96
CA ASN A 70 -0.57 -3.38 6.85
C ASN A 70 -1.37 -4.64 6.44
N PRO A 71 -2.68 -4.71 6.70
CA PRO A 71 -3.50 -5.90 6.45
C PRO A 71 -3.80 -6.14 4.96
N GLY A 72 -3.32 -5.27 4.07
CA GLY A 72 -3.60 -5.31 2.64
C GLY A 72 -4.62 -4.27 2.20
N GLY A 73 -5.54 -4.68 1.33
CA GLY A 73 -6.57 -3.80 0.78
C GLY A 73 -6.89 -4.11 -0.68
N ASN A 74 -7.04 -3.07 -1.47
CA ASN A 74 -7.48 -3.16 -2.86
C ASN A 74 -6.39 -3.75 -3.78
N LEU A 75 -6.75 -4.78 -4.54
CA LEU A 75 -5.85 -5.46 -5.48
C LEU A 75 -5.38 -4.53 -6.62
N ASN A 76 -6.27 -3.71 -7.17
CA ASN A 76 -5.88 -2.79 -8.25
C ASN A 76 -4.91 -1.75 -7.73
N THR A 77 -5.17 -1.18 -6.55
CA THR A 77 -4.30 -0.18 -5.93
C THR A 77 -2.89 -0.70 -5.70
N VAL A 78 -2.74 -1.93 -5.17
CA VAL A 78 -1.39 -2.50 -4.98
C VAL A 78 -0.69 -2.78 -6.30
N CYS A 79 -1.43 -3.21 -7.34
CA CYS A 79 -0.85 -3.41 -8.67
C CYS A 79 -0.42 -2.08 -9.29
N ASP A 80 -1.17 -1.01 -9.08
CA ASP A 80 -0.80 0.33 -9.58
C ASP A 80 0.43 0.86 -8.84
N ILE A 81 0.53 0.69 -7.52
CA ILE A 81 1.74 1.02 -6.75
C ILE A 81 2.94 0.17 -7.19
N ALA A 82 2.72 -1.12 -7.45
CA ALA A 82 3.77 -2.00 -7.96
C ALA A 82 4.32 -1.51 -9.31
N ARG A 83 3.47 -0.96 -10.19
CA ARG A 83 3.90 -0.36 -11.48
C ARG A 83 4.78 0.89 -11.33
N GLU A 84 4.74 1.55 -10.18
CA GLU A 84 5.62 2.71 -9.89
C GLU A 84 7.07 2.29 -9.56
N ILE A 85 7.31 0.99 -9.28
CA ILE A 85 8.62 0.54 -8.78
C ILE A 85 9.16 -0.72 -9.47
N LEU A 86 8.31 -1.60 -10.01
CA LEU A 86 8.74 -2.87 -10.57
C LEU A 86 9.27 -2.74 -12.01
N PRO A 87 10.16 -3.65 -12.44
CA PRO A 87 10.49 -3.82 -13.83
C PRO A 87 9.32 -4.41 -14.63
N LYS A 88 9.49 -4.52 -15.94
CA LYS A 88 8.51 -5.16 -16.82
C LYS A 88 8.32 -6.63 -16.46
N GLY A 89 7.05 -7.02 -16.28
CA GLY A 89 6.69 -8.44 -16.07
C GLY A 89 5.39 -8.63 -15.30
N LEU A 90 5.20 -9.83 -14.76
CA LEU A 90 4.03 -10.22 -13.99
C LEU A 90 4.13 -9.68 -12.57
N ILE A 91 3.09 -8.99 -12.07
CA ILE A 91 2.99 -8.57 -10.67
C ILE A 91 2.37 -9.71 -9.85
N VAL A 92 1.20 -10.16 -10.27
CA VAL A 92 0.42 -11.22 -9.64
C VAL A 92 -0.58 -11.80 -10.64
N TYR A 93 -1.01 -13.02 -10.43
CA TYR A 93 -2.19 -13.56 -11.10
C TYR A 93 -3.20 -14.06 -10.07
N THR A 94 -4.48 -14.05 -10.46
CA THR A 94 -5.54 -14.73 -9.74
C THR A 94 -6.02 -15.90 -10.56
N GLU A 95 -6.33 -17.02 -9.90
CA GLU A 95 -6.87 -18.21 -10.54
C GLU A 95 -8.22 -18.55 -9.88
N ASP A 96 -9.23 -18.79 -10.70
CA ASP A 96 -10.53 -19.23 -10.21
C ASP A 96 -10.58 -20.76 -10.06
N LYS A 97 -11.71 -21.26 -9.53
CA LYS A 97 -11.93 -22.71 -9.32
C LYS A 97 -11.88 -23.56 -10.60
N ASP A 98 -12.04 -22.95 -11.76
CA ASP A 98 -12.03 -23.60 -13.06
C ASP A 98 -10.64 -23.51 -13.73
N GLY A 99 -9.64 -22.99 -13.03
CA GLY A 99 -8.26 -22.81 -13.49
C GLY A 99 -8.06 -21.61 -14.42
N LYS A 100 -9.06 -20.73 -14.55
CA LYS A 100 -8.94 -19.53 -15.36
C LYS A 100 -8.12 -18.47 -14.63
N ARG A 101 -7.03 -18.03 -15.27
CA ARG A 101 -6.13 -17.01 -14.75
C ARG A 101 -6.46 -15.61 -15.25
N SER A 102 -6.29 -14.64 -14.36
CA SER A 102 -6.27 -13.21 -14.68
C SER A 102 -4.97 -12.63 -14.19
N GLU A 103 -4.19 -12.06 -15.10
CA GLU A 103 -2.84 -11.54 -14.82
C GLU A 103 -2.83 -10.03 -14.66
N TYR A 104 -2.03 -9.54 -13.73
CA TYR A 104 -1.72 -8.13 -13.51
C TYR A 104 -0.25 -7.94 -13.81
N THR A 105 0.06 -7.05 -14.78
CA THR A 105 1.42 -6.86 -15.28
C THR A 105 1.91 -5.43 -15.11
N CYS A 106 3.23 -5.27 -15.14
CA CYS A 106 3.95 -4.01 -15.18
C CYS A 106 4.66 -3.87 -16.53
N ASP A 107 4.69 -2.67 -17.09
CA ASP A 107 5.42 -2.36 -18.34
C ASP A 107 6.89 -1.97 -18.11
N GLY A 108 7.25 -1.69 -16.83
CA GLY A 108 8.60 -1.33 -16.41
C GLY A 108 9.01 0.11 -16.70
N THR A 109 8.10 0.96 -17.17
CA THR A 109 8.43 2.35 -17.54
C THR A 109 8.88 3.20 -16.37
N LYS A 110 8.45 2.83 -15.14
CA LYS A 110 8.75 3.53 -13.88
C LYS A 110 9.62 2.72 -12.92
N GLU A 111 10.31 1.72 -13.44
CA GLU A 111 11.18 0.85 -12.64
C GLU A 111 12.10 1.65 -11.72
N MET A 112 12.06 1.35 -10.43
CA MET A 112 12.90 1.98 -9.41
C MET A 112 14.37 1.58 -9.60
N LYS A 113 15.25 2.56 -9.60
CA LYS A 113 16.70 2.34 -9.71
C LYS A 113 17.42 2.56 -8.38
N GLU A 114 16.78 3.21 -7.44
CA GLU A 114 17.30 3.42 -6.09
C GLU A 114 17.26 2.11 -5.31
N PRO A 115 18.26 1.83 -4.44
CA PRO A 115 18.21 0.70 -3.51
C PRO A 115 16.91 0.70 -2.70
N LEU A 116 16.27 -0.47 -2.61
CA LEU A 116 14.98 -0.66 -1.94
C LEU A 116 15.07 -1.68 -0.81
N VAL A 117 14.54 -1.31 0.35
CA VAL A 117 14.27 -2.21 1.47
C VAL A 117 12.78 -2.21 1.76
N VAL A 118 12.18 -3.37 1.92
CA VAL A 118 10.77 -3.51 2.32
C VAL A 118 10.69 -4.12 3.72
N LEU A 119 10.08 -3.39 4.65
CA LEU A 119 9.85 -3.88 6.01
C LEU A 119 8.50 -4.61 6.07
N VAL A 120 8.51 -5.81 6.64
CA VAL A 120 7.34 -6.67 6.77
C VAL A 120 7.26 -7.32 8.15
N ASP A 121 6.06 -7.67 8.59
CA ASP A 121 5.82 -8.43 9.82
C ASP A 121 4.59 -9.35 9.69
N SER A 122 4.20 -9.99 10.78
CA SER A 122 3.01 -10.86 10.83
C SER A 122 1.68 -10.14 10.58
N GLY A 123 1.65 -8.82 10.65
CA GLY A 123 0.50 -7.99 10.29
C GLY A 123 0.46 -7.62 8.80
N SER A 124 1.56 -7.85 8.06
CA SER A 124 1.62 -7.65 6.61
C SER A 124 0.85 -8.77 5.91
N ALA A 125 -0.27 -8.44 5.24
CA ALA A 125 -1.16 -9.45 4.67
C ALA A 125 -1.66 -9.09 3.27
N SER A 126 -2.09 -10.09 2.48
CA SER A 126 -2.82 -9.90 1.22
C SER A 126 -2.08 -8.99 0.23
N ALA A 127 -2.61 -7.78 -0.07
CA ALA A 127 -1.96 -6.81 -0.99
C ALA A 127 -0.52 -6.46 -0.57
N SER A 128 -0.22 -6.38 0.74
CA SER A 128 1.16 -6.19 1.22
C SER A 128 2.07 -7.35 0.81
N GLU A 129 1.56 -8.57 0.83
CA GLU A 129 2.30 -9.77 0.43
C GLU A 129 2.51 -9.83 -1.08
N ILE A 130 1.57 -9.31 -1.88
CA ILE A 130 1.73 -9.16 -3.33
C ILE A 130 2.92 -8.25 -3.63
N LEU A 131 2.95 -7.06 -3.03
CA LEU A 131 4.01 -6.09 -3.27
C LEU A 131 5.37 -6.59 -2.78
N ALA A 132 5.44 -7.09 -1.55
CA ALA A 132 6.66 -7.64 -0.97
C ALA A 132 7.16 -8.86 -1.76
N GLY A 133 6.26 -9.77 -2.16
CA GLY A 133 6.56 -10.93 -2.98
C GLY A 133 7.15 -10.54 -4.33
N ALA A 134 6.50 -9.60 -5.03
CA ALA A 134 6.98 -9.12 -6.32
C ALA A 134 8.38 -8.46 -6.21
N VAL A 135 8.61 -7.61 -5.20
CA VAL A 135 9.94 -7.02 -4.95
C VAL A 135 11.00 -8.09 -4.74
N LYS A 136 10.67 -9.14 -3.98
CA LYS A 136 11.58 -10.28 -3.72
C LYS A 136 11.85 -11.09 -4.98
N ASP A 137 10.81 -11.44 -5.73
CA ASP A 137 10.90 -12.32 -6.92
C ASP A 137 11.68 -11.64 -8.05
N TYR A 138 11.52 -10.33 -8.22
CA TYR A 138 12.33 -9.55 -9.17
C TYR A 138 13.73 -9.20 -8.66
N GLY A 139 14.03 -9.41 -7.39
CA GLY A 139 15.34 -9.12 -6.81
C GLY A 139 15.69 -7.63 -6.79
N ILE A 140 14.69 -6.74 -6.87
CA ILE A 140 14.89 -5.27 -6.90
C ILE A 140 15.02 -4.65 -5.50
N GLY A 141 14.82 -5.44 -4.45
CA GLY A 141 14.92 -4.97 -3.07
C GLY A 141 15.12 -6.10 -2.08
N THR A 142 15.43 -5.73 -0.85
CA THR A 142 15.63 -6.66 0.27
C THR A 142 14.45 -6.59 1.24
N LEU A 143 13.84 -7.74 1.55
CA LEU A 143 12.83 -7.84 2.60
C LEU A 143 13.51 -7.97 3.96
N VAL A 144 13.05 -7.17 4.93
CA VAL A 144 13.54 -7.19 6.31
C VAL A 144 12.36 -7.28 7.27
N GLY A 145 12.43 -8.18 8.23
CA GLY A 145 11.38 -8.35 9.24
C GLY A 145 11.10 -9.80 9.57
N THR A 146 9.84 -10.11 9.85
CA THR A 146 9.38 -11.45 10.21
C THR A 146 8.45 -12.02 9.16
N THR A 147 8.07 -13.29 9.30
CA THR A 147 7.11 -13.96 8.41
C THR A 147 5.80 -13.20 8.34
N THR A 148 5.31 -12.97 7.11
CA THR A 148 4.04 -12.32 6.84
C THR A 148 2.85 -13.23 7.14
N PHE A 149 1.64 -12.71 7.01
CA PHE A 149 0.41 -13.39 7.41
C PHE A 149 0.12 -14.69 6.62
N GLY A 150 0.42 -14.70 5.29
CA GLY A 150 0.18 -15.87 4.43
C GLY A 150 -1.22 -15.94 3.83
N LYS A 151 -1.83 -14.78 3.48
CA LYS A 151 -3.17 -14.74 2.86
C LYS A 151 -3.10 -14.83 1.34
N GLY A 152 -3.26 -16.04 0.82
CA GLY A 152 -3.23 -16.34 -0.63
C GLY A 152 -4.60 -16.39 -1.31
N ILE A 153 -5.61 -15.67 -0.83
CA ILE A 153 -6.97 -15.66 -1.40
C ILE A 153 -7.43 -14.24 -1.73
N VAL A 154 -8.23 -14.12 -2.81
CA VAL A 154 -8.92 -12.89 -3.20
C VAL A 154 -10.40 -13.01 -2.88
N GLN A 155 -10.98 -11.95 -2.30
CA GLN A 155 -12.40 -11.86 -1.99
C GLN A 155 -13.06 -10.85 -2.91
N ARG A 156 -14.25 -11.18 -3.43
CA ARG A 156 -15.10 -10.27 -4.19
C ARG A 156 -16.33 -9.91 -3.39
N ILE A 157 -16.74 -8.65 -3.47
CA ILE A 157 -18.02 -8.19 -2.94
C ILE A 157 -18.99 -8.17 -4.12
N ILE A 158 -20.07 -8.95 -3.99
CA ILE A 158 -21.14 -9.03 -4.99
C ILE A 158 -22.36 -8.36 -4.37
N SER A 159 -22.73 -7.20 -4.89
CA SER A 159 -23.92 -6.47 -4.46
C SER A 159 -25.17 -7.19 -4.96
N LEU A 160 -26.17 -7.30 -4.09
CA LEU A 160 -27.49 -7.87 -4.41
C LEU A 160 -28.51 -6.75 -4.67
N SER A 161 -29.63 -7.12 -5.29
CA SER A 161 -30.68 -6.16 -5.71
C SER A 161 -31.39 -5.45 -4.55
N ASP A 162 -31.32 -6.02 -3.36
CA ASP A 162 -31.91 -5.48 -2.12
C ASP A 162 -30.96 -4.53 -1.35
N GLY A 163 -29.76 -4.26 -1.90
CA GLY A 163 -28.73 -3.44 -1.27
C GLY A 163 -27.83 -4.18 -0.30
N SER A 164 -28.04 -5.47 -0.05
CA SER A 164 -27.10 -6.34 0.66
C SER A 164 -25.96 -6.79 -0.24
N ALA A 165 -24.95 -7.45 0.32
CA ALA A 165 -23.84 -7.99 -0.46
C ALA A 165 -23.35 -9.33 0.09
N VAL A 166 -22.81 -10.15 -0.81
CA VAL A 166 -22.10 -11.39 -0.48
C VAL A 166 -20.60 -11.18 -0.73
N LYS A 167 -19.80 -11.59 0.22
CA LYS A 167 -18.35 -11.56 0.15
C LYS A 167 -17.80 -12.97 0.00
#